data_0c7d034b04c00be0bbdf42d055d7d5bb
#
_entry.id   0c7d034b04c00be0bbdf42d055d7d5bb
#
_cell.length_a   1.000
_cell.length_b   1.000
_cell.length_c   1.000
_cell.angle_alpha   90.00
_cell.angle_beta   90.00
_cell.angle_gamma   90.00
#
_symmetry.space_group_name_H-M   'P 1'
#
loop_
_entity.id
_entity.type
_entity.pdbx_description
1 polymer ?
#
loop_
_entity_poly.entity_id
_entity_poly.type
_entity_poly.pdbx_seq_one_letter_code
_entity_poly.pdbx_strand_id
1 'polypeptide(L)'
;MLILLRWLSHRSLGFLHALGALLGWLGYALSPSYRRRLDANAALARLSVRDRRASIAHAGRMVPELPRLWLRPRDQALVPAVRWQGAERIDAALAAGRGLVMLTPHLGAFEVIAQAYAERFGVRSAMTALYRPARQAWLRELERTARDRPGLLTAPASLAGVRQMIRALRHGQTVGLLPDQVPPDGMGVWAPFFGRPAYTMTLAARLSLQTGAPLLLVIAERLPRAAGWCIRVFDPPEPLPTLAACGGDDAAHQTECAAVTNRAMEFLIRQCPAQYLWGYHRYKTPRGS
;
A
#
# COMPACT_ATOMS: atom_id res chain seq x y z
N MET A 1 21.13 5.67 16.10
CA MET A 1 20.07 5.37 15.10
C MET A 1 19.40 6.66 14.60
N LEU A 2 18.78 7.49 15.46
CA LEU A 2 18.11 8.72 15.03
C LEU A 2 19.02 9.70 14.28
N ILE A 3 20.29 9.84 14.69
CA ILE A 3 21.29 10.69 14.00
C ILE A 3 21.45 10.22 12.53
N LEU A 4 21.58 8.93 12.29
CA LEU A 4 21.68 8.37 10.94
C LEU A 4 20.42 8.64 10.11
N LEU A 5 19.23 8.45 10.69
CA LEU A 5 17.97 8.73 10.00
C LEU A 5 17.83 10.22 9.65
N ARG A 6 18.20 11.12 10.58
CA ARG A 6 18.25 12.56 10.30
C ARG A 6 19.25 12.90 9.21
N TRP A 7 20.43 12.30 9.23
CA TRP A 7 21.43 12.49 8.17
C TRP A 7 20.90 12.03 6.81
N LEU A 8 20.26 10.86 6.75
CA LEU A 8 19.64 10.36 5.52
C LEU A 8 18.49 11.26 5.03
N SER A 9 17.67 11.82 5.92
CA SER A 9 16.55 12.68 5.53
C SER A 9 16.96 13.92 4.73
N HIS A 10 18.19 14.39 4.90
CA HIS A 10 18.76 15.54 4.19
C HIS A 10 19.50 15.16 2.89
N ARG A 11 19.61 13.87 2.55
CA ARG A 11 20.30 13.45 1.31
C ARG A 11 19.40 13.57 0.10
N SER A 12 20.02 13.75 -1.07
CA SER A 12 19.29 13.78 -2.34
C SER A 12 18.59 12.45 -2.60
N LEU A 13 17.46 12.47 -3.30
CA LEU A 13 16.72 11.26 -3.65
C LEU A 13 17.59 10.31 -4.50
N GLY A 14 18.47 10.87 -5.36
CA GLY A 14 19.43 10.09 -6.15
C GLY A 14 20.41 9.30 -5.28
N PHE A 15 20.99 9.95 -4.26
CA PHE A 15 21.86 9.27 -3.30
C PHE A 15 21.12 8.16 -2.54
N LEU A 16 19.91 8.45 -2.05
CA LEU A 16 19.11 7.46 -1.32
C LEU A 16 18.73 6.27 -2.20
N HIS A 17 18.41 6.51 -3.47
CA HIS A 17 18.10 5.45 -4.42
C HIS A 17 19.32 4.59 -4.78
N ALA A 18 20.51 5.20 -4.91
CA ALA A 18 21.75 4.47 -5.15
C ALA A 18 22.12 3.59 -3.96
N LEU A 19 22.10 4.17 -2.74
CA LEU A 19 22.31 3.45 -1.49
C LEU A 19 21.29 2.29 -1.34
N GLY A 20 20.01 2.58 -1.58
CA GLY A 20 18.95 1.58 -1.48
C GLY A 20 19.13 0.45 -2.49
N ALA A 21 19.51 0.75 -3.72
CA ALA A 21 19.79 -0.29 -4.72
C ALA A 21 20.92 -1.21 -4.27
N LEU A 22 22.01 -0.66 -3.73
CA LEU A 22 23.11 -1.45 -3.17
C LEU A 22 22.62 -2.35 -2.01
N LEU A 23 21.86 -1.78 -1.06
CA LEU A 23 21.31 -2.55 0.07
C LEU A 23 20.34 -3.65 -0.40
N GLY A 24 19.55 -3.40 -1.44
CA GLY A 24 18.67 -4.39 -2.05
C GLY A 24 19.45 -5.59 -2.59
N TRP A 25 20.51 -5.34 -3.35
CA TRP A 25 21.38 -6.38 -3.89
C TRP A 25 22.16 -7.11 -2.80
N LEU A 26 22.66 -6.42 -1.78
CA LEU A 26 23.29 -7.07 -0.61
C LEU A 26 22.30 -7.99 0.11
N GLY A 27 21.09 -7.52 0.37
CA GLY A 27 20.05 -8.35 1.00
C GLY A 27 19.68 -9.57 0.16
N TYR A 28 19.60 -9.44 -1.17
CA TYR A 28 19.36 -10.55 -2.07
C TYR A 28 20.52 -11.57 -2.08
N ALA A 29 21.77 -11.08 -2.08
CA ALA A 29 22.94 -11.94 -2.06
C ALA A 29 23.14 -12.68 -0.72
N LEU A 30 22.97 -11.96 0.39
CA LEU A 30 23.28 -12.45 1.74
C LEU A 30 22.15 -13.24 2.40
N SER A 31 20.90 -13.11 1.92
CA SER A 31 19.75 -13.82 2.50
C SER A 31 19.15 -14.85 1.54
N PRO A 32 19.56 -16.14 1.63
CA PRO A 32 19.03 -17.20 0.77
C PRO A 32 17.50 -17.36 0.87
N SER A 33 16.93 -17.14 2.06
CA SER A 33 15.48 -17.22 2.27
C SER A 33 14.71 -16.08 1.57
N TYR A 34 15.26 -14.85 1.60
CA TYR A 34 14.71 -13.70 0.88
C TYR A 34 14.81 -13.92 -0.63
N ARG A 35 15.97 -14.34 -1.12
CA ARG A 35 16.21 -14.64 -2.53
C ARG A 35 15.23 -15.68 -3.05
N ARG A 36 15.13 -16.85 -2.39
CA ARG A 36 14.19 -17.91 -2.79
C ARG A 36 12.74 -17.41 -2.88
N ARG A 37 12.28 -16.59 -1.92
CA ARG A 37 10.93 -16.04 -1.94
C ARG A 37 10.73 -15.07 -3.10
N LEU A 38 11.66 -14.14 -3.28
CA LEU A 38 11.59 -13.17 -4.39
C LEU A 38 11.54 -13.90 -5.75
N ASP A 39 12.44 -14.84 -5.95
CA ASP A 39 12.53 -15.58 -7.21
C ASP A 39 11.27 -16.42 -7.47
N ALA A 40 10.76 -17.13 -6.45
CA ALA A 40 9.54 -17.93 -6.55
C ALA A 40 8.30 -17.07 -6.85
N ASN A 41 8.14 -15.95 -6.15
CA ASN A 41 7.00 -15.04 -6.37
C ASN A 41 7.08 -14.36 -7.74
N ALA A 42 8.28 -13.94 -8.16
CA ALA A 42 8.51 -13.35 -9.49
C ALA A 42 8.23 -14.36 -10.62
N ALA A 43 8.65 -15.62 -10.44
CA ALA A 43 8.38 -16.69 -11.39
C ALA A 43 6.88 -17.00 -11.50
N LEU A 44 6.16 -17.08 -10.36
CA LEU A 44 4.71 -17.29 -10.32
C LEU A 44 3.95 -16.19 -11.10
N ALA A 45 4.40 -14.93 -10.95
CA ALA A 45 3.83 -13.80 -11.66
C ALA A 45 4.35 -13.65 -13.11
N ARG A 46 5.23 -14.55 -13.56
CA ARG A 46 5.87 -14.57 -14.90
C ARG A 46 6.61 -13.27 -15.23
N LEU A 47 7.37 -12.74 -14.26
CA LEU A 47 8.17 -11.55 -14.49
C LEU A 47 9.27 -11.80 -15.52
N SER A 48 9.54 -10.76 -16.33
CA SER A 48 10.74 -10.74 -17.16
C SER A 48 12.02 -10.76 -16.27
N VAL A 49 13.13 -11.28 -16.81
CA VAL A 49 14.41 -11.25 -16.10
C VAL A 49 14.82 -9.81 -15.75
N ARG A 50 14.51 -8.86 -16.64
CA ARG A 50 14.75 -7.43 -16.43
C ARG A 50 13.98 -6.91 -15.22
N ASP A 51 12.66 -7.14 -15.15
CA ASP A 51 11.82 -6.66 -14.06
C ASP A 51 12.16 -7.32 -12.74
N ARG A 52 12.46 -8.63 -12.75
CA ARG A 52 12.94 -9.35 -11.55
C ARG A 52 14.23 -8.73 -11.00
N ARG A 53 15.23 -8.45 -11.87
CA ARG A 53 16.49 -7.81 -11.43
C ARG A 53 16.24 -6.39 -10.93
N ALA A 54 15.42 -5.62 -11.61
CA ALA A 54 15.08 -4.26 -11.20
C ALA A 54 14.35 -4.25 -9.85
N SER A 55 13.48 -5.24 -9.57
CA SER A 55 12.74 -5.33 -8.31
C SER A 55 13.64 -5.50 -7.08
N ILE A 56 14.79 -6.14 -7.22
CA ILE A 56 15.79 -6.27 -6.14
C ILE A 56 16.27 -4.87 -5.70
N ALA A 57 16.65 -4.04 -6.66
CA ALA A 57 17.10 -2.68 -6.39
C ALA A 57 15.97 -1.80 -5.84
N HIS A 58 14.75 -1.91 -6.41
CA HIS A 58 13.60 -1.12 -5.98
C HIS A 58 13.12 -1.49 -4.57
N ALA A 59 13.17 -2.74 -4.18
CA ALA A 59 12.85 -3.17 -2.82
C ALA A 59 13.81 -2.53 -1.80
N GLY A 60 15.11 -2.46 -2.14
CA GLY A 60 16.09 -1.81 -1.28
C GLY A 60 15.91 -0.28 -1.20
N ARG A 61 15.51 0.39 -2.28
CA ARG A 61 15.30 1.85 -2.33
C ARG A 61 14.24 2.34 -1.33
N MET A 62 13.26 1.53 -1.02
CA MET A 62 12.21 1.88 -0.06
C MET A 62 12.79 2.26 1.31
N VAL A 63 13.78 1.54 1.80
CA VAL A 63 14.28 1.72 3.18
C VAL A 63 14.94 3.08 3.40
N PRO A 64 15.96 3.53 2.61
CA PRO A 64 16.58 4.83 2.81
C PRO A 64 15.71 6.01 2.36
N GLU A 65 14.64 5.78 1.60
CA GLU A 65 13.67 6.81 1.22
C GLU A 65 12.77 7.22 2.40
N LEU A 66 12.44 6.29 3.32
CA LEU A 66 11.56 6.55 4.46
C LEU A 66 12.00 7.71 5.36
N PRO A 67 13.26 7.85 5.79
CA PRO A 67 13.69 8.98 6.60
C PRO A 67 13.40 10.34 5.96
N ARG A 68 13.55 10.45 4.64
CA ARG A 68 13.26 11.70 3.91
C ARG A 68 11.77 12.05 3.95
N LEU A 69 10.90 11.06 3.92
CA LEU A 69 9.44 11.24 4.00
C LEU A 69 8.99 11.49 5.44
N TRP A 70 9.49 10.70 6.39
CA TRP A 70 9.00 10.67 7.75
C TRP A 70 9.53 11.83 8.62
N LEU A 71 10.78 12.28 8.38
CA LEU A 71 11.41 13.37 9.12
C LEU A 71 11.24 14.74 8.45
N ARG A 72 10.48 14.81 7.37
CA ARG A 72 10.14 16.06 6.70
C ARG A 72 9.30 16.96 7.64
N PRO A 73 9.57 18.27 7.77
CA PRO A 73 8.71 19.20 8.50
C PRO A 73 7.25 19.10 8.06
N ARG A 74 6.32 19.35 8.98
CA ARG A 74 4.88 19.16 8.75
C ARG A 74 4.31 20.11 7.72
N ASP A 75 4.82 21.31 7.65
CA ASP A 75 4.45 22.41 6.76
C ASP A 75 5.17 22.39 5.41
N GLN A 76 6.17 21.54 5.27
CA GLN A 76 6.93 21.42 4.03
C GLN A 76 6.26 20.46 3.06
N ALA A 77 6.08 20.87 1.80
CA ALA A 77 5.58 20.03 0.72
C ALA A 77 6.57 18.92 0.33
N LEU A 78 6.07 17.88 -0.33
CA LEU A 78 6.90 16.81 -0.89
C LEU A 78 7.83 17.35 -1.98
N VAL A 79 9.13 17.04 -1.88
CA VAL A 79 10.16 17.46 -2.85
C VAL A 79 10.95 16.25 -3.30
N PRO A 80 11.02 15.98 -4.61
CA PRO A 80 10.32 16.68 -5.73
C PRO A 80 8.80 16.61 -5.63
N ALA A 81 8.10 17.55 -6.26
CA ALA A 81 6.65 17.54 -6.32
C ALA A 81 6.13 16.26 -6.97
N VAL A 82 5.04 15.72 -6.43
CA VAL A 82 4.43 14.49 -6.92
C VAL A 82 3.66 14.77 -8.21
N ARG A 83 3.89 13.96 -9.24
CA ARG A 83 3.07 13.95 -10.46
C ARG A 83 1.82 13.10 -10.21
N TRP A 84 0.71 13.50 -10.83
CA TRP A 84 -0.55 12.77 -10.72
C TRP A 84 -1.07 12.39 -12.09
N GLN A 85 -1.60 11.16 -12.21
CA GLN A 85 -2.35 10.65 -13.35
C GLN A 85 -3.64 10.01 -12.85
N GLY A 86 -4.78 10.41 -13.38
CA GLY A 86 -6.09 9.92 -12.96
C GLY A 86 -6.60 10.53 -11.65
N ALA A 87 -6.05 11.66 -11.19
CA ALA A 87 -6.48 12.33 -9.96
C ALA A 87 -7.94 12.80 -9.99
N GLU A 88 -8.46 13.06 -11.18
CA GLU A 88 -9.87 13.42 -11.43
C GLU A 88 -10.86 12.34 -10.94
N ARG A 89 -10.43 11.07 -10.84
CA ARG A 89 -11.24 9.97 -10.26
C ARG A 89 -11.44 10.17 -8.76
N ILE A 90 -10.41 10.66 -8.06
CA ILE A 90 -10.55 11.03 -6.64
C ILE A 90 -11.48 12.22 -6.52
N ASP A 91 -11.33 13.25 -7.37
CA ASP A 91 -12.20 14.42 -7.37
C ASP A 91 -13.67 14.02 -7.54
N ALA A 92 -13.98 13.15 -8.51
CA ALA A 92 -15.32 12.64 -8.77
C ALA A 92 -15.87 11.81 -7.58
N ALA A 93 -15.05 10.94 -6.99
CA ALA A 93 -15.45 10.12 -5.84
C ALA A 93 -15.75 10.98 -4.60
N LEU A 94 -14.94 12.01 -4.34
CA LEU A 94 -15.18 12.96 -3.24
C LEU A 94 -16.42 13.83 -3.48
N ALA A 95 -16.66 14.25 -4.72
CA ALA A 95 -17.86 15.02 -5.07
C ALA A 95 -19.15 14.21 -4.86
N ALA A 96 -19.12 12.89 -5.02
CA ALA A 96 -20.25 12.00 -4.74
C ALA A 96 -20.61 11.89 -3.24
N GLY A 97 -19.74 12.33 -2.33
CA GLY A 97 -20.01 12.45 -0.88
C GLY A 97 -20.18 11.13 -0.12
N ARG A 98 -19.95 9.97 -0.76
CA ARG A 98 -20.13 8.63 -0.16
C ARG A 98 -18.90 8.10 0.56
N GLY A 99 -17.86 8.92 0.74
CA GLY A 99 -16.53 8.47 1.16
C GLY A 99 -15.77 7.78 0.02
N LEU A 100 -14.56 7.33 0.31
CA LEU A 100 -13.70 6.67 -0.68
C LEU A 100 -12.81 5.62 -0.01
N VAL A 101 -12.76 4.41 -0.56
CA VAL A 101 -11.79 3.38 -0.17
C VAL A 101 -10.68 3.35 -1.22
N MET A 102 -9.44 3.66 -0.81
CA MET A 102 -8.26 3.61 -1.68
C MET A 102 -7.41 2.37 -1.35
N LEU A 103 -7.10 1.57 -2.36
CA LEU A 103 -6.30 0.37 -2.22
C LEU A 103 -4.99 0.50 -2.98
N THR A 104 -3.90 0.08 -2.35
CA THR A 104 -2.58 0.02 -2.96
C THR A 104 -1.83 -1.23 -2.50
N PRO A 105 -1.06 -1.91 -3.36
CA PRO A 105 -0.12 -2.92 -2.91
C PRO A 105 1.16 -2.27 -2.36
N HIS A 106 2.01 -3.05 -1.68
CA HIS A 106 3.36 -2.62 -1.29
C HIS A 106 4.25 -2.50 -2.53
N LEU A 107 3.96 -1.50 -3.36
CA LEU A 107 4.59 -1.24 -4.65
C LEU A 107 5.12 0.20 -4.70
N GLY A 108 6.31 0.37 -5.25
CA GLY A 108 6.90 1.68 -5.44
C GLY A 108 7.11 2.41 -4.12
N ALA A 109 6.87 3.70 -4.13
CA ALA A 109 6.94 4.57 -2.96
C ALA A 109 5.56 4.69 -2.28
N PHE A 110 4.91 3.57 -1.95
CA PHE A 110 3.54 3.55 -1.41
C PHE A 110 3.35 4.45 -0.17
N GLU A 111 4.38 4.68 0.64
CA GLU A 111 4.34 5.62 1.78
C GLU A 111 4.14 7.09 1.34
N VAL A 112 4.45 7.42 0.10
CA VAL A 112 4.20 8.77 -0.47
C VAL A 112 2.70 9.01 -0.68
N ILE A 113 1.90 7.97 -0.95
CA ILE A 113 0.50 8.08 -1.33
C ILE A 113 -0.30 8.87 -0.29
N ALA A 114 -0.22 8.46 0.98
CA ALA A 114 -1.00 9.09 2.05
C ALA A 114 -0.60 10.56 2.27
N GLN A 115 0.70 10.87 2.20
CA GLN A 115 1.18 12.23 2.36
C GLN A 115 0.80 13.12 1.17
N ALA A 116 0.96 12.63 -0.06
CA ALA A 116 0.58 13.36 -1.26
C ALA A 116 -0.95 13.55 -1.35
N TYR A 117 -1.73 12.54 -0.91
CA TYR A 117 -3.17 12.68 -0.79
C TYR A 117 -3.53 13.81 0.19
N ALA A 118 -2.92 13.80 1.37
CA ALA A 118 -3.16 14.83 2.39
C ALA A 118 -2.83 16.24 1.89
N GLU A 119 -1.73 16.40 1.15
CA GLU A 119 -1.33 17.69 0.56
C GLU A 119 -2.34 18.19 -0.50
N ARG A 120 -2.89 17.30 -1.32
CA ARG A 120 -3.76 17.69 -2.43
C ARG A 120 -5.25 17.73 -2.09
N PHE A 121 -5.70 16.75 -1.30
CA PHE A 121 -7.12 16.51 -1.05
C PHE A 121 -7.51 16.65 0.41
N GLY A 122 -6.53 16.67 1.34
CA GLY A 122 -6.75 16.58 2.78
C GLY A 122 -7.62 17.69 3.37
N VAL A 123 -7.62 18.88 2.75
CA VAL A 123 -8.50 19.99 3.17
C VAL A 123 -9.98 19.66 2.91
N ARG A 124 -10.29 18.96 1.80
CA ARG A 124 -11.65 18.57 1.44
C ARG A 124 -12.09 17.28 2.13
N SER A 125 -11.18 16.34 2.23
CA SER A 125 -11.45 15.02 2.78
C SER A 125 -10.19 14.43 3.39
N ALA A 126 -10.16 14.29 4.71
CA ALA A 126 -9.04 13.64 5.39
C ALA A 126 -8.93 12.16 4.97
N MET A 127 -7.71 11.64 4.90
CA MET A 127 -7.46 10.21 4.71
C MET A 127 -7.16 9.54 6.05
N THR A 128 -7.86 8.44 6.36
CA THR A 128 -7.52 7.55 7.46
C THR A 128 -6.81 6.32 6.90
N ALA A 129 -5.50 6.20 7.15
CA ALA A 129 -4.70 5.05 6.73
C ALA A 129 -4.70 3.96 7.80
N LEU A 130 -4.99 2.71 7.40
CA LEU A 130 -4.82 1.55 8.27
C LEU A 130 -3.32 1.30 8.49
N TYR A 131 -2.91 1.18 9.74
CA TYR A 131 -1.52 0.88 10.05
C TYR A 131 -1.37 -0.16 11.16
N ARG A 132 -0.25 -0.87 11.13
CA ARG A 132 0.17 -1.74 12.21
C ARG A 132 1.37 -1.10 12.91
N PRO A 133 1.25 -0.71 14.18
CA PRO A 133 2.35 -0.08 14.90
C PRO A 133 3.60 -0.94 14.93
N ALA A 134 4.76 -0.34 14.76
CA ALA A 134 6.03 -1.03 14.90
C ALA A 134 6.19 -1.64 16.31
N ARG A 135 6.87 -2.78 16.41
CA ARG A 135 7.14 -3.44 17.70
C ARG A 135 8.09 -2.64 18.58
N GLN A 136 9.04 -1.95 17.97
CA GLN A 136 10.05 -1.15 18.66
C GLN A 136 9.48 0.23 19.02
N ALA A 137 9.58 0.63 20.29
CA ALA A 137 8.98 1.87 20.79
C ALA A 137 9.49 3.13 20.07
N TRP A 138 10.80 3.23 19.80
CA TRP A 138 11.38 4.36 19.08
C TRP A 138 10.90 4.48 17.64
N LEU A 139 10.66 3.34 16.95
CA LEU A 139 10.15 3.33 15.58
C LEU A 139 8.67 3.69 15.57
N ARG A 140 7.90 3.24 16.55
CA ARG A 140 6.50 3.58 16.75
C ARG A 140 6.28 5.09 16.92
N GLU A 141 7.14 5.74 17.71
CA GLU A 141 7.09 7.18 17.90
C GLU A 141 7.46 7.92 16.59
N LEU A 142 8.46 7.45 15.88
CA LEU A 142 8.83 8.00 14.58
C LEU A 142 7.69 7.86 13.55
N GLU A 143 7.06 6.69 13.47
CA GLU A 143 5.89 6.46 12.61
C GLU A 143 4.70 7.36 12.96
N ARG A 144 4.44 7.56 14.25
CA ARG A 144 3.38 8.46 14.74
C ARG A 144 3.64 9.89 14.30
N THR A 145 4.84 10.38 14.51
CA THR A 145 5.25 11.75 14.13
C THR A 145 5.22 11.94 12.60
N ALA A 146 5.63 10.93 11.84
CA ALA A 146 5.65 10.97 10.38
C ALA A 146 4.24 11.12 9.77
N ARG A 147 3.24 10.52 10.43
CA ARG A 147 1.85 10.50 9.97
C ARG A 147 0.99 11.61 10.58
N ASP A 148 1.51 12.34 11.54
CA ASP A 148 0.87 13.50 12.16
C ASP A 148 0.95 14.71 11.22
N ARG A 149 0.07 14.73 10.22
CA ARG A 149 -0.01 15.78 9.19
C ARG A 149 -1.46 16.22 8.99
N PRO A 150 -1.70 17.50 8.66
CA PRO A 150 -3.04 17.96 8.30
C PRO A 150 -3.64 17.08 7.19
N GLY A 151 -4.88 16.63 7.37
CA GLY A 151 -5.57 15.78 6.40
C GLY A 151 -5.15 14.31 6.38
N LEU A 152 -4.24 13.86 7.27
CA LEU A 152 -3.84 12.45 7.40
C LEU A 152 -4.08 11.96 8.83
N LEU A 153 -4.90 10.93 8.95
CA LEU A 153 -5.20 10.23 10.20
C LEU A 153 -4.73 8.78 10.09
N THR A 154 -4.56 8.13 11.22
CA THR A 154 -4.22 6.70 11.27
C THR A 154 -5.21 5.91 12.09
N ALA A 155 -5.52 4.70 11.64
CA ALA A 155 -6.34 3.74 12.36
C ALA A 155 -5.52 2.49 12.66
N PRO A 156 -5.45 2.01 13.92
CA PRO A 156 -4.76 0.78 14.25
C PRO A 156 -5.48 -0.44 13.64
N ALA A 157 -4.73 -1.50 13.32
CA ALA A 157 -5.29 -2.76 12.85
C ALA A 157 -5.99 -3.52 13.99
N SER A 158 -7.12 -2.99 14.46
CA SER A 158 -7.97 -3.48 15.56
C SER A 158 -9.43 -3.17 15.28
N LEU A 159 -10.36 -3.74 16.08
CA LEU A 159 -11.79 -3.42 16.00
C LEU A 159 -12.08 -1.93 16.17
N ALA A 160 -11.33 -1.24 17.04
CA ALA A 160 -11.46 0.20 17.23
C ALA A 160 -11.07 0.97 15.95
N GLY A 161 -9.99 0.56 15.29
CA GLY A 161 -9.58 1.16 14.02
C GLY A 161 -10.56 0.89 12.88
N VAL A 162 -11.15 -0.30 12.80
CA VAL A 162 -12.21 -0.60 11.83
C VAL A 162 -13.43 0.31 12.05
N ARG A 163 -13.87 0.49 13.30
CA ARG A 163 -14.96 1.43 13.64
C ARG A 163 -14.60 2.88 13.26
N GLN A 164 -13.35 3.28 13.45
CA GLN A 164 -12.87 4.61 13.04
C GLN A 164 -12.95 4.78 11.52
N MET A 165 -12.53 3.78 10.73
CA MET A 165 -12.61 3.81 9.27
C MET A 165 -14.05 3.86 8.76
N ILE A 166 -14.97 3.08 9.35
CA ILE A 166 -16.39 3.12 9.01
C ILE A 166 -16.98 4.51 9.28
N ARG A 167 -16.63 5.13 10.41
CA ARG A 167 -17.07 6.50 10.73
C ARG A 167 -16.51 7.50 9.70
N ALA A 168 -15.22 7.42 9.36
CA ALA A 168 -14.60 8.27 8.36
C ALA A 168 -15.34 8.18 7.01
N LEU A 169 -15.63 6.98 6.52
CA LEU A 169 -16.37 6.77 5.27
C LEU A 169 -17.78 7.34 5.33
N ARG A 170 -18.51 7.15 6.43
CA ARG A 170 -19.86 7.72 6.63
C ARG A 170 -19.88 9.26 6.66
N HIS A 171 -18.75 9.88 6.99
CA HIS A 171 -18.57 11.34 6.92
C HIS A 171 -18.01 11.82 5.57
N GLY A 172 -18.04 10.97 4.53
CA GLY A 172 -17.54 11.33 3.20
C GLY A 172 -16.01 11.39 3.09
N GLN A 173 -15.29 10.86 4.10
CA GLN A 173 -13.84 10.88 4.14
C GLN A 173 -13.22 9.66 3.44
N THR A 174 -11.91 9.68 3.25
CA THR A 174 -11.18 8.62 2.57
C THR A 174 -10.52 7.67 3.56
N VAL A 175 -10.49 6.38 3.23
CA VAL A 175 -9.68 5.38 3.94
C VAL A 175 -8.68 4.72 2.98
N GLY A 176 -7.46 4.45 3.47
CA GLY A 176 -6.38 3.81 2.70
C GLY A 176 -5.98 2.47 3.31
N LEU A 177 -5.86 1.44 2.46
CA LEU A 177 -5.46 0.08 2.87
C LEU A 177 -4.47 -0.55 1.89
N LEU A 178 -3.66 -1.46 2.44
CA LEU A 178 -2.74 -2.31 1.67
C LEU A 178 -3.12 -3.78 1.87
N PRO A 179 -3.99 -4.35 1.00
CA PRO A 179 -4.56 -5.69 1.23
C PRO A 179 -3.68 -6.85 0.77
N ASP A 180 -2.51 -6.60 0.21
CA ASP A 180 -1.62 -7.58 -0.39
C ASP A 180 -0.72 -8.36 0.59
N GLN A 181 -0.82 -8.11 1.89
CA GLN A 181 -0.13 -8.88 2.93
C GLN A 181 -1.09 -9.79 3.70
N VAL A 182 -0.51 -10.85 4.30
CA VAL A 182 -1.27 -11.84 5.07
C VAL A 182 -1.78 -11.23 6.37
N PRO A 183 -3.11 -11.12 6.57
CA PRO A 183 -3.67 -10.64 7.82
C PRO A 183 -3.49 -11.67 8.96
N PRO A 184 -3.74 -11.29 10.22
CA PRO A 184 -3.86 -12.23 11.33
C PRO A 184 -4.90 -13.33 11.04
N ASP A 185 -4.77 -14.46 11.72
CA ASP A 185 -5.75 -15.53 11.62
C ASP A 185 -7.15 -15.05 12.00
N GLY A 186 -8.18 -15.60 11.33
CA GLY A 186 -9.58 -15.16 11.48
C GLY A 186 -9.93 -13.83 10.82
N MET A 187 -8.95 -13.08 10.23
CA MET A 187 -9.19 -11.79 9.59
C MET A 187 -9.12 -11.83 8.06
N GLY A 188 -9.17 -13.00 7.48
CA GLY A 188 -9.09 -13.20 6.04
C GLY A 188 -9.66 -14.55 5.61
N VAL A 189 -9.62 -14.78 4.31
CA VAL A 189 -10.00 -16.04 3.66
C VAL A 189 -8.95 -16.44 2.63
N TRP A 190 -8.91 -17.71 2.27
CA TRP A 190 -8.04 -18.17 1.20
C TRP A 190 -8.64 -17.83 -0.16
N ALA A 191 -7.90 -17.08 -0.98
CA ALA A 191 -8.30 -16.70 -2.32
C ALA A 191 -7.08 -16.71 -3.27
N PRO A 192 -7.25 -16.93 -4.57
CA PRO A 192 -6.14 -16.95 -5.53
C PRO A 192 -5.41 -15.59 -5.57
N PHE A 193 -4.06 -15.64 -5.62
CA PHE A 193 -3.19 -14.52 -5.92
C PHE A 193 -2.08 -15.00 -6.85
N PHE A 194 -2.02 -14.48 -8.07
CA PHE A 194 -1.23 -15.03 -9.17
C PHE A 194 -1.42 -16.54 -9.36
N GLY A 195 -2.68 -17.00 -9.27
CA GLY A 195 -3.06 -18.40 -9.47
C GLY A 195 -2.76 -19.34 -8.30
N ARG A 196 -2.19 -18.86 -7.19
CA ARG A 196 -1.90 -19.66 -5.99
C ARG A 196 -2.73 -19.19 -4.80
N PRO A 197 -3.31 -20.11 -3.99
CA PRO A 197 -4.05 -19.73 -2.78
C PRO A 197 -3.20 -18.91 -1.82
N ALA A 198 -3.73 -17.75 -1.41
CA ALA A 198 -3.11 -16.82 -0.46
C ALA A 198 -4.15 -16.33 0.54
N TYR A 199 -3.82 -16.34 1.82
CA TYR A 199 -4.70 -15.82 2.86
C TYR A 199 -4.84 -14.31 2.71
N THR A 200 -6.06 -13.84 2.44
CA THR A 200 -6.35 -12.49 1.95
C THR A 200 -7.32 -11.78 2.89
N MET A 201 -7.02 -10.54 3.24
CA MET A 201 -7.83 -9.67 4.07
C MET A 201 -9.20 -9.39 3.41
N THR A 202 -10.28 -9.50 4.19
CA THR A 202 -11.64 -9.20 3.74
C THR A 202 -12.07 -7.76 4.04
N LEU A 203 -11.30 -7.03 4.85
CA LEU A 203 -11.68 -5.71 5.37
C LEU A 203 -11.95 -4.69 4.25
N ALA A 204 -11.15 -4.68 3.19
CA ALA A 204 -11.29 -3.70 2.10
C ALA A 204 -12.67 -3.77 1.43
N ALA A 205 -13.08 -4.98 1.02
CA ALA A 205 -14.38 -5.20 0.41
C ALA A 205 -15.54 -4.93 1.40
N ARG A 206 -15.40 -5.37 2.67
CA ARG A 206 -16.40 -5.13 3.71
C ARG A 206 -16.64 -3.64 3.94
N LEU A 207 -15.60 -2.82 4.00
CA LEU A 207 -15.74 -1.37 4.18
C LEU A 207 -16.53 -0.75 3.02
N SER A 208 -16.17 -1.07 1.77
CA SER A 208 -16.88 -0.56 0.59
C SER A 208 -18.34 -1.00 0.56
N LEU A 209 -18.62 -2.30 0.70
CA LEU A 209 -19.98 -2.84 0.65
C LEU A 209 -20.87 -2.34 1.80
N GLN A 210 -20.33 -2.24 3.02
CA GLN A 210 -21.08 -1.81 4.19
C GLN A 210 -21.42 -0.31 4.18
N THR A 211 -20.58 0.52 3.54
CA THR A 211 -20.75 1.97 3.55
C THR A 211 -21.25 2.53 2.22
N GLY A 212 -21.20 1.75 1.14
CA GLY A 212 -21.47 2.21 -0.22
C GLY A 212 -20.37 3.10 -0.80
N ALA A 213 -19.21 3.19 -0.12
CA ALA A 213 -18.08 3.97 -0.61
C ALA A 213 -17.44 3.29 -1.82
N PRO A 214 -17.17 4.02 -2.92
CA PRO A 214 -16.47 3.46 -4.07
C PRO A 214 -15.04 3.04 -3.74
N LEU A 215 -14.52 2.08 -4.53
CA LEU A 215 -13.12 1.68 -4.52
C LEU A 215 -12.35 2.43 -5.60
N LEU A 216 -11.15 2.93 -5.26
CA LEU A 216 -10.15 3.34 -6.24
C LEU A 216 -8.82 2.62 -5.94
N LEU A 217 -8.11 2.34 -7.00
CA LEU A 217 -6.80 1.69 -6.96
C LEU A 217 -5.70 2.73 -7.18
N VAL A 218 -4.60 2.63 -6.45
CA VAL A 218 -3.54 3.64 -6.52
C VAL A 218 -2.16 3.02 -6.41
N ILE A 219 -1.20 3.54 -7.16
CA ILE A 219 0.22 3.24 -7.00
C ILE A 219 1.04 4.52 -6.96
N ALA A 220 2.18 4.51 -6.29
CA ALA A 220 3.17 5.59 -6.34
C ALA A 220 4.46 5.05 -6.98
N GLU A 221 4.59 5.27 -8.27
CA GLU A 221 5.74 4.87 -9.05
C GLU A 221 6.94 5.79 -8.78
N ARG A 222 8.13 5.21 -8.50
CA ARG A 222 9.39 5.96 -8.50
C ARG A 222 9.80 6.26 -9.92
N LEU A 223 9.94 7.53 -10.23
CA LEU A 223 10.37 7.96 -11.55
C LEU A 223 11.87 7.68 -11.78
N PRO A 224 12.28 7.42 -13.03
CA PRO A 224 13.69 7.21 -13.38
C PRO A 224 14.58 8.37 -12.92
N ARG A 225 15.87 8.08 -12.71
CA ARG A 225 16.90 9.06 -12.32
C ARG A 225 16.55 9.89 -11.09
N ALA A 226 15.78 9.32 -10.18
CA ALA A 226 15.32 10.00 -8.96
C ALA A 226 14.56 11.31 -9.22
N ALA A 227 13.81 11.38 -10.32
CA ALA A 227 13.01 12.55 -10.70
C ALA A 227 11.74 12.72 -9.84
N GLY A 228 11.61 11.97 -8.73
CA GLY A 228 10.45 12.00 -7.82
C GLY A 228 9.52 10.84 -8.03
N TRP A 229 8.23 11.11 -7.88
CA TRP A 229 7.18 10.09 -7.87
C TRP A 229 6.03 10.48 -8.79
N CYS A 230 5.36 9.46 -9.33
CA CYS A 230 4.10 9.60 -10.03
C CYS A 230 3.03 8.77 -9.33
N ILE A 231 1.98 9.40 -8.83
CA ILE A 231 0.80 8.71 -8.32
C ILE A 231 -0.16 8.50 -9.48
N ARG A 232 -0.49 7.22 -9.71
CA ARG A 232 -1.43 6.81 -10.75
C ARG A 232 -2.67 6.22 -10.10
N VAL A 233 -3.83 6.73 -10.47
CA VAL A 233 -5.13 6.33 -9.92
C VAL A 233 -5.93 5.62 -11.01
N PHE A 234 -6.56 4.50 -10.63
CA PHE A 234 -7.32 3.65 -11.53
C PHE A 234 -8.65 3.28 -10.92
N ASP A 235 -9.64 3.03 -11.77
CA ASP A 235 -10.84 2.31 -11.38
C ASP A 235 -10.51 0.83 -11.21
N PRO A 236 -11.22 0.09 -10.34
CA PRO A 236 -11.09 -1.37 -10.27
C PRO A 236 -11.41 -2.01 -11.63
N PRO A 237 -10.69 -3.08 -12.04
CA PRO A 237 -10.96 -3.76 -13.32
C PRO A 237 -12.32 -4.49 -13.33
N GLU A 238 -12.87 -4.74 -12.17
CA GLU A 238 -14.17 -5.40 -11.97
C GLU A 238 -14.82 -4.91 -10.67
N PRO A 239 -16.16 -4.91 -10.58
CA PRO A 239 -16.87 -4.55 -9.37
C PRO A 239 -16.75 -5.66 -8.29
N LEU A 240 -16.95 -5.28 -7.02
CA LEU A 240 -17.16 -6.27 -5.97
C LEU A 240 -18.48 -7.03 -6.21
N PRO A 241 -18.50 -8.37 -6.01
CA PRO A 241 -19.71 -9.15 -6.17
C PRO A 241 -20.76 -8.80 -5.13
N THR A 242 -22.01 -8.95 -5.48
CA THR A 242 -23.12 -8.90 -4.52
C THR A 242 -23.30 -10.25 -3.83
N LEU A 243 -23.93 -10.26 -2.65
CA LEU A 243 -24.27 -11.51 -1.96
C LEU A 243 -25.20 -12.39 -2.82
N ALA A 244 -26.13 -11.79 -3.54
CA ALA A 244 -27.02 -12.49 -4.47
C ALA A 244 -26.27 -13.17 -5.61
N ALA A 245 -25.23 -12.54 -6.14
CA ALA A 245 -24.38 -13.15 -7.18
C ALA A 245 -23.62 -14.39 -6.68
N CYS A 246 -23.47 -14.54 -5.37
CA CYS A 246 -22.87 -15.71 -4.72
C CYS A 246 -23.92 -16.69 -4.14
N GLY A 247 -25.15 -16.66 -4.64
CA GLY A 247 -26.23 -17.55 -4.22
C GLY A 247 -26.71 -17.34 -2.77
N GLY A 248 -26.42 -16.19 -2.16
CA GLY A 248 -26.77 -15.88 -0.77
C GLY A 248 -25.84 -16.52 0.28
N ASP A 249 -24.76 -17.18 -0.14
CA ASP A 249 -23.75 -17.78 0.75
C ASP A 249 -22.71 -16.74 1.17
N ASP A 250 -22.69 -16.37 2.45
CA ASP A 250 -21.75 -15.41 3.01
C ASP A 250 -20.29 -15.86 2.89
N ALA A 251 -19.99 -17.14 3.02
CA ALA A 251 -18.61 -17.64 2.92
C ALA A 251 -18.11 -17.60 1.48
N ALA A 252 -18.93 -18.00 0.52
CA ALA A 252 -18.65 -17.87 -0.89
C ALA A 252 -18.48 -16.40 -1.29
N HIS A 253 -19.37 -15.52 -0.82
CA HIS A 253 -19.29 -14.08 -1.07
C HIS A 253 -17.99 -13.45 -0.53
N GLN A 254 -17.60 -13.78 0.70
CA GLN A 254 -16.33 -13.28 1.27
C GLN A 254 -15.13 -13.77 0.48
N THR A 255 -15.14 -15.03 0.04
CA THR A 255 -14.06 -15.63 -0.75
C THR A 255 -13.95 -14.96 -2.12
N GLU A 256 -15.07 -14.71 -2.81
CA GLU A 256 -15.05 -14.04 -4.10
C GLU A 256 -14.66 -12.56 -3.98
N CYS A 257 -15.14 -11.85 -2.94
CA CYS A 257 -14.67 -10.48 -2.64
C CYS A 257 -13.15 -10.42 -2.43
N ALA A 258 -12.57 -11.41 -1.75
CA ALA A 258 -11.12 -11.48 -1.57
C ALA A 258 -10.40 -11.81 -2.88
N ALA A 259 -10.98 -12.65 -3.74
CA ALA A 259 -10.44 -12.96 -5.06
C ALA A 259 -10.45 -11.72 -5.97
N VAL A 260 -11.55 -10.95 -6.01
CA VAL A 260 -11.65 -9.66 -6.72
C VAL A 260 -10.60 -8.67 -6.19
N THR A 261 -10.44 -8.57 -4.86
CA THR A 261 -9.41 -7.73 -4.24
C THR A 261 -8.00 -8.15 -4.68
N ASN A 262 -7.71 -9.44 -4.74
CA ASN A 262 -6.43 -9.94 -5.21
C ASN A 262 -6.20 -9.63 -6.69
N ARG A 263 -7.20 -9.82 -7.57
CA ARG A 263 -7.12 -9.47 -8.99
C ARG A 263 -6.89 -7.96 -9.19
N ALA A 264 -7.50 -7.12 -8.36
CA ALA A 264 -7.23 -5.68 -8.34
C ALA A 264 -5.77 -5.36 -7.95
N MET A 265 -5.21 -6.07 -6.97
CA MET A 265 -3.79 -5.92 -6.62
C MET A 265 -2.87 -6.44 -7.74
N GLU A 266 -3.19 -7.58 -8.36
CA GLU A 266 -2.45 -8.10 -9.51
C GLU A 266 -2.47 -7.12 -10.69
N PHE A 267 -3.61 -6.50 -10.96
CA PHE A 267 -3.73 -5.45 -11.98
C PHE A 267 -2.76 -4.30 -11.70
N LEU A 268 -2.73 -3.77 -10.46
CA LEU A 268 -1.81 -2.70 -10.07
C LEU A 268 -0.35 -3.13 -10.17
N ILE A 269 -0.03 -4.33 -9.72
CA ILE A 269 1.34 -4.87 -9.75
C ILE A 269 1.84 -4.98 -11.19
N ARG A 270 0.97 -5.39 -12.13
CA ARG A 270 1.31 -5.47 -13.56
C ARG A 270 1.58 -4.11 -14.20
N GLN A 271 1.09 -2.99 -13.63
CA GLN A 271 1.39 -1.64 -14.11
C GLN A 271 2.87 -1.26 -13.88
N CYS A 272 3.50 -1.77 -12.81
CA CYS A 272 4.89 -1.47 -12.47
C CYS A 272 5.55 -2.66 -11.72
N PRO A 273 5.67 -3.84 -12.37
CA PRO A 273 6.07 -5.08 -11.71
C PRO A 273 7.48 -5.03 -11.12
N ALA A 274 8.37 -4.21 -11.70
CA ALA A 274 9.71 -3.98 -11.20
C ALA A 274 9.77 -3.29 -9.83
N GLN A 275 8.68 -2.71 -9.34
CA GLN A 275 8.68 -1.96 -8.08
C GLN A 275 7.86 -2.63 -6.97
N TYR A 276 7.30 -3.81 -7.19
CA TYR A 276 6.58 -4.56 -6.16
C TYR A 276 7.52 -5.30 -5.20
N LEU A 277 7.14 -5.45 -3.95
CA LEU A 277 7.94 -6.13 -2.92
C LEU A 277 7.82 -7.66 -3.01
N TRP A 278 8.38 -8.26 -4.08
CA TRP A 278 8.33 -9.71 -4.33
C TRP A 278 8.95 -10.56 -3.23
N GLY A 279 9.81 -10.02 -2.40
CA GLY A 279 10.45 -10.74 -1.28
C GLY A 279 9.52 -11.01 -0.08
N TYR A 280 8.32 -10.46 -0.04
CA TYR A 280 7.35 -10.75 1.02
C TYR A 280 6.84 -12.20 0.96
N HIS A 281 6.64 -12.83 2.13
CA HIS A 281 6.14 -14.21 2.21
C HIS A 281 4.60 -14.23 2.10
N ARG A 282 4.08 -13.98 0.90
CA ARG A 282 2.64 -13.82 0.62
C ARG A 282 1.82 -15.08 0.85
N TYR A 283 2.42 -16.23 0.64
CA TYR A 283 1.76 -17.55 0.68
C TYR A 283 2.02 -18.33 1.98
N LYS A 284 2.37 -17.61 3.06
CA LYS A 284 2.51 -18.23 4.38
C LYS A 284 1.15 -18.46 5.01
N THR A 285 1.07 -19.45 5.88
CA THR A 285 -0.07 -19.63 6.80
C THR A 285 -0.17 -18.43 7.75
N PRO A 286 -1.38 -17.91 8.02
CA PRO A 286 -1.56 -16.87 9.03
C PRO A 286 -1.06 -17.37 10.39
N ARG A 287 -0.53 -16.45 11.21
CA ARG A 287 -0.15 -16.78 12.58
C ARG A 287 -1.35 -16.50 13.46
N GLY A 288 -1.64 -17.42 14.38
CA GLY A 288 -2.57 -17.15 15.46
C GLY A 288 -2.20 -15.87 16.21
N SER A 289 -3.19 -15.13 16.63
CA SER A 289 -3.07 -13.89 17.41
C SER A 289 -2.53 -14.17 18.82
#